data_f0bfc403e35d2f001b67863944dad80d
#
_entry.id   f0bfc403e35d2f001b67863944dad80d
#
_cell.length_a   1.000
_cell.length_b   1.000
_cell.length_c   1.000
_cell.angle_alpha   90.00
_cell.angle_beta   90.00
_cell.angle_gamma   90.00
#
_symmetry.space_group_name_H-M   'P 1'
#
loop_
_entity.id
_entity.type
_entity.pdbx_description
1 polymer ?
#
loop_
_entity_poly.entity_id
_entity_poly.type
_entity_poly.pdbx_seq_one_letter_code
_entity_poly.pdbx_strand_id
1 'polypeptide(L)' 'MKKDGRVYNGQTMFNKRNGYGKMTWSNGKVYEGEWKDDKPHGQGRYV' A
#
# COMPACT_ATOMS: atom_id res chain seq x y z
N MET A 1 0.71 18.02 -11.51
CA MET A 1 1.00 16.73 -11.89
C MET A 1 1.70 15.95 -10.82
N LYS A 2 1.39 14.68 -10.69
CA LYS A 2 1.92 13.90 -9.67
C LYS A 2 3.28 13.44 -9.92
N LYS A 3 4.07 13.34 -8.92
CA LYS A 3 5.37 12.88 -9.09
C LYS A 3 5.48 11.43 -9.10
N ASP A 4 4.84 10.72 -8.24
CA ASP A 4 5.05 9.29 -8.16
C ASP A 4 3.82 8.46 -8.41
N GLY A 5 2.70 9.01 -8.56
CA GLY A 5 1.51 8.27 -8.94
C GLY A 5 1.13 7.07 -8.10
N ARG A 6 1.51 7.07 -6.84
CA ARG A 6 1.12 5.96 -5.99
C ARG A 6 -0.33 6.06 -5.58
N VAL A 7 -1.00 4.92 -5.55
CA VAL A 7 -2.39 4.85 -5.16
C VAL A 7 -2.55 3.74 -4.13
N TYR A 8 -3.15 4.05 -3.02
CA TYR A 8 -3.40 3.06 -1.98
C TYR A 8 -4.89 2.85 -1.79
N ASN A 9 -5.30 1.61 -1.77
CA ASN A 9 -6.68 1.24 -1.49
C ASN A 9 -6.68 0.22 -0.38
N GLY A 10 -7.22 0.57 0.77
CA GLY A 10 -7.27 -0.36 1.87
C GLY A 10 -7.56 0.32 3.19
N GLN A 11 -7.25 -0.39 4.24
CA GLN A 11 -7.54 0.09 5.58
C GLN A 11 -6.49 1.05 6.07
N THR A 12 -6.91 2.03 6.86
CA THR A 12 -5.98 2.99 7.43
C THR A 12 -6.33 3.20 8.90
N MET A 13 -5.34 3.67 9.64
CA MET A 13 -5.55 4.01 11.03
C MET A 13 -4.62 5.15 11.37
N PHE A 14 -5.16 6.23 11.93
CA PHE A 14 -4.39 7.42 12.26
C PHE A 14 -3.59 7.92 11.06
N ASN A 15 -4.25 7.97 9.92
CA ASN A 15 -3.65 8.44 8.67
C ASN A 15 -2.48 7.58 8.18
N LYS A 16 -2.39 6.37 8.69
CA LYS A 16 -1.36 5.46 8.24
C LYS A 16 -1.98 4.21 7.68
N ARG A 17 -1.32 3.60 6.71
CA ARG A 17 -1.80 2.36 6.17
C ARG A 17 -1.65 1.30 7.25
N ASN A 18 -2.75 0.66 7.57
CA ASN A 18 -2.75 -0.32 8.64
C ASN A 18 -3.86 -1.30 8.37
N GLY A 19 -3.55 -2.58 8.37
CA GLY A 19 -4.52 -3.60 8.05
C GLY A 19 -4.29 -4.10 6.64
N TYR A 20 -5.32 -4.54 5.97
CA TYR A 20 -5.17 -5.10 4.63
C TYR A 20 -5.35 -4.01 3.59
N GLY A 21 -4.47 -3.95 2.63
CA GLY A 21 -4.58 -2.95 1.60
C GLY A 21 -3.74 -3.25 0.38
N LYS A 22 -3.93 -2.45 -0.65
CA LYS A 22 -3.27 -2.62 -1.92
C LYS A 22 -2.66 -1.30 -2.35
N MET A 23 -1.38 -1.31 -2.62
CA MET A 23 -0.67 -0.13 -3.09
C MET A 23 -0.23 -0.36 -4.52
N THR A 24 -0.51 0.60 -5.39
CA THR A 24 -0.09 0.54 -6.78
C THR A 24 0.87 1.68 -7.04
N TRP A 25 2.01 1.36 -7.65
CA TRP A 25 3.01 2.37 -7.99
C TRP A 25 2.94 2.71 -9.47
N SER A 26 3.47 3.85 -9.82
CA SER A 26 3.37 4.32 -11.19
C SER A 26 4.12 3.46 -12.19
N ASN A 27 5.08 2.69 -11.73
CA ASN A 27 5.82 1.83 -12.64
C ASN A 27 5.14 0.49 -12.85
N GLY A 28 3.94 0.33 -12.36
CA GLY A 28 3.19 -0.91 -12.57
C GLY A 28 3.30 -1.93 -11.46
N LYS A 29 4.11 -1.64 -10.46
CA LYS A 29 4.24 -2.57 -9.35
C LYS A 29 3.07 -2.45 -8.40
N VAL A 30 2.72 -3.55 -7.78
CA VAL A 30 1.61 -3.60 -6.85
C VAL A 30 2.00 -4.43 -5.65
N TYR A 31 1.65 -3.96 -4.47
CA TYR A 31 1.78 -4.76 -3.26
C TYR A 31 0.40 -4.91 -2.66
N GLU A 32 0.02 -6.13 -2.39
CA GLU A 32 -1.28 -6.41 -1.82
C GLU A 32 -1.12 -7.29 -0.61
N GLY A 33 -1.52 -6.83 0.55
CA GLY A 33 -1.37 -7.61 1.76
C GLY A 33 -1.53 -6.76 2.99
N GLU A 34 -0.86 -7.17 4.05
CA GLU A 34 -0.99 -6.50 5.33
C GLU A 34 -0.04 -5.35 5.47
N TRP A 35 -0.50 -4.32 6.15
CA TRP A 35 0.27 -3.11 6.38
C TRP A 35 0.25 -2.79 7.86
N LYS A 36 1.30 -2.16 8.31
CA LYS A 36 1.35 -1.69 9.68
C LYS A 36 2.23 -0.46 9.73
N ASP A 37 1.69 0.62 10.28
CA ASP A 37 2.42 1.88 10.39
C ASP A 37 3.01 2.31 9.06
N ASP A 38 2.17 2.27 8.01
CA ASP A 38 2.56 2.70 6.67
C ASP A 38 3.57 1.79 5.98
N LYS A 39 3.82 0.63 6.53
CA LYS A 39 4.79 -0.29 5.95
C LYS A 39 4.20 -1.65 5.71
N PRO A 40 4.66 -2.36 4.71
CA PRO A 40 4.23 -3.73 4.52
C PRO A 40 4.61 -4.55 5.75
N HIS A 41 3.68 -5.37 6.20
CA HIS A 41 3.90 -6.15 7.40
C HIS A 41 3.25 -7.51 7.25
N GLY A 42 3.92 -8.52 7.74
CA GLY A 42 3.34 -9.85 7.69
C GLY A 42 3.29 -10.39 6.29
N GLN A 43 2.13 -10.87 5.89
CA GLN A 43 1.99 -11.52 4.61
C GLN A 43 1.45 -10.62 3.55
N GLY A 44 1.96 -10.76 2.36
CA GLY A 44 1.48 -10.01 1.24
C GLY A 44 2.17 -10.49 -0.01
N ARG A 45 1.78 -9.90 -1.14
CA ARG A 45 2.37 -10.32 -2.40
C ARG A 45 2.66 -9.12 -3.26
N TYR A 46 3.73 -9.21 -4.02
CA TYR A 46 4.09 -8.20 -5.00
C TYR A 46 3.76 -8.75 -6.37
N VAL A 47 3.27 -7.87 -7.20
CA VAL A 47 2.92 -8.26 -8.57
C VAL A 47 3.72 -7.47 -9.56
#